data_acca1dff3711a80eb0ee099fca41cc78
#
_entry.id   acca1dff3711a80eb0ee099fca41cc78
#
_cell.length_a   1.000
_cell.length_b   1.000
_cell.length_c   1.000
_cell.angle_alpha   90.00
_cell.angle_beta   90.00
_cell.angle_gamma   90.00
#
_symmetry.space_group_name_H-M   'P 1'
#
loop_
_entity.id
_entity.type
_entity.pdbx_description
1 polymer ?
#
loop_
_entity_poly.entity_id
_entity_poly.type
_entity_poly.pdbx_seq_one_letter_code
_entity_poly.pdbx_strand_id
1 'polypeptide(L)'
;LPQPPVIAVAGHDTASAVAAVPAADERFAYLSSGTWSLMGIEVREPFINELTERYNFTNEGGVEGTTRLLKNITGMWILEQCLRKWKDEGRDYTYPEIVKMATGAAPFRTMIDPDDASFAAPGDMPAAIRAYCERTGQPAPGNDSAMIRAIFESLALKYRFVLDRFRSLAPFEIERLHVIGGGSKNALLNQFTADSPGIPVTAGPSEATAVGNIMLQARAAGCVGTLQEMRTLIARCIPVEEFTPGDTAAWDAAYTRFMTIVK
;
A
#
# COMPACT_ATOMS: atom_id res chain seq x y z
N LEU A 1 -42.79 -4.52 -13.79
CA LEU A 1 -41.86 -4.68 -12.68
C LEU A 1 -41.46 -3.29 -12.19
N PRO A 2 -41.40 -3.00 -10.89
CA PRO A 2 -40.92 -1.74 -10.39
C PRO A 2 -39.45 -1.57 -10.82
N GLN A 3 -39.09 -0.39 -11.32
CA GLN A 3 -37.71 -0.09 -11.67
C GLN A 3 -36.87 0.02 -10.37
N PRO A 4 -35.75 -0.70 -10.24
CA PRO A 4 -34.92 -0.56 -9.08
C PRO A 4 -34.28 0.85 -9.07
N PRO A 5 -34.02 1.44 -7.89
CA PRO A 5 -33.30 2.70 -7.81
C PRO A 5 -31.86 2.55 -8.33
N VAL A 6 -31.38 3.54 -9.07
CA VAL A 6 -29.98 3.65 -9.48
C VAL A 6 -29.27 4.53 -8.46
N ILE A 7 -28.25 3.98 -7.79
CA ILE A 7 -27.49 4.68 -6.74
C ILE A 7 -26.08 4.97 -7.28
N ALA A 8 -25.72 6.25 -7.35
CA ALA A 8 -24.36 6.67 -7.61
C ALA A 8 -23.53 6.50 -6.32
N VAL A 9 -22.59 5.58 -6.35
CA VAL A 9 -21.58 5.43 -5.29
C VAL A 9 -20.39 6.36 -5.57
N ALA A 10 -19.28 6.22 -4.85
CA ALA A 10 -18.06 7.00 -5.13
C ALA A 10 -17.63 6.83 -6.60
N GLY A 11 -17.20 7.92 -7.23
CA GLY A 11 -16.92 7.98 -8.69
C GLY A 11 -15.77 7.10 -9.14
N HIS A 12 -14.86 6.71 -8.25
CA HIS A 12 -13.80 5.74 -8.47
C HIS A 12 -13.92 4.60 -7.46
N ASP A 13 -13.64 3.37 -7.86
CA ASP A 13 -13.77 2.18 -7.02
C ASP A 13 -12.88 2.25 -5.75
N THR A 14 -11.69 2.83 -5.88
CA THR A 14 -10.80 3.08 -4.71
C THR A 14 -11.43 4.03 -3.69
N ALA A 15 -12.29 4.97 -4.11
CA ALA A 15 -12.99 5.82 -3.15
C ALA A 15 -14.01 5.02 -2.32
N SER A 16 -14.64 4.02 -2.91
CA SER A 16 -15.45 3.05 -2.17
C SER A 16 -14.58 2.23 -1.20
N ALA A 17 -13.40 1.79 -1.65
CA ALA A 17 -12.47 1.07 -0.79
C ALA A 17 -12.02 1.89 0.43
N VAL A 18 -11.74 3.18 0.24
CA VAL A 18 -11.36 4.09 1.34
C VAL A 18 -12.55 4.35 2.29
N ALA A 19 -13.78 4.43 1.77
CA ALA A 19 -14.96 4.50 2.62
C ALA A 19 -15.11 3.29 3.55
N ALA A 20 -14.60 2.13 3.13
CA ALA A 20 -14.62 0.89 3.92
C ALA A 20 -13.45 0.75 4.91
N VAL A 21 -12.53 1.69 4.99
CA VAL A 21 -11.46 1.68 5.99
C VAL A 21 -12.09 1.70 7.38
N PRO A 22 -11.80 0.73 8.27
CA PRO A 22 -12.43 0.64 9.60
C PRO A 22 -11.79 1.61 10.60
N ALA A 23 -11.61 2.87 10.21
CA ALA A 23 -10.99 3.90 11.03
C ALA A 23 -11.94 4.43 12.11
N ALA A 24 -11.42 4.63 13.31
CA ALA A 24 -12.16 5.19 14.43
C ALA A 24 -12.30 6.73 14.34
N ASP A 25 -11.31 7.39 13.76
CA ASP A 25 -11.24 8.84 13.58
C ASP A 25 -10.50 9.17 12.26
N GLU A 26 -10.16 10.45 12.05
CA GLU A 26 -9.50 10.93 10.83
C GLU A 26 -7.96 10.85 10.85
N ARG A 27 -7.34 10.44 11.97
CA ARG A 27 -5.87 10.43 12.15
C ARG A 27 -5.22 9.19 11.54
N PHE A 28 -5.59 8.86 10.33
CA PHE A 28 -5.06 7.71 9.62
C PHE A 28 -4.58 8.04 8.22
N ALA A 29 -3.66 7.23 7.72
CA ALA A 29 -3.42 7.06 6.31
C ALA A 29 -3.95 5.69 5.85
N TYR A 30 -4.24 5.56 4.57
CA TYR A 30 -4.61 4.28 3.98
C TYR A 30 -3.60 3.85 2.91
N LEU A 31 -3.47 2.55 2.73
CA LEU A 31 -2.71 1.90 1.66
C LEU A 31 -3.61 0.86 1.00
N SER A 32 -4.14 1.18 -0.17
CA SER A 32 -4.79 0.18 -1.03
C SER A 32 -3.70 -0.62 -1.71
N SER A 33 -3.43 -1.82 -1.20
CA SER A 33 -2.30 -2.66 -1.62
C SER A 33 -2.74 -3.80 -2.53
N GLY A 34 -2.13 -3.86 -3.70
CA GLY A 34 -2.35 -4.87 -4.73
C GLY A 34 -1.18 -4.90 -5.71
N THR A 35 -1.43 -5.22 -6.97
CA THR A 35 -0.45 -5.10 -8.07
C THR A 35 0.13 -3.69 -8.12
N TRP A 36 -0.74 -2.67 -8.00
CA TRP A 36 -0.39 -1.29 -7.68
C TRP A 36 -0.71 -1.01 -6.22
N SER A 37 -0.03 -0.04 -5.64
CA SER A 37 -0.31 0.47 -4.30
C SER A 37 -0.70 1.94 -4.39
N LEU A 38 -1.83 2.28 -3.76
CA LEU A 38 -2.26 3.67 -3.61
C LEU A 38 -2.20 4.02 -2.12
N MET A 39 -1.31 4.92 -1.74
CA MET A 39 -1.28 5.46 -0.38
C MET A 39 -1.88 6.85 -0.34
N GLY A 40 -2.67 7.16 0.67
CA GLY A 40 -3.27 8.48 0.79
C GLY A 40 -3.85 8.78 2.17
N ILE A 41 -4.36 10.00 2.28
CA ILE A 41 -5.12 10.52 3.42
C ILE A 41 -6.44 11.13 2.93
N GLU A 42 -7.44 11.18 3.80
CA GLU A 42 -8.67 11.92 3.55
C GLU A 42 -8.56 13.32 4.17
N VAL A 43 -8.83 14.34 3.37
CA VAL A 43 -8.79 15.75 3.78
C VAL A 43 -10.06 16.47 3.32
N ARG A 44 -10.36 17.64 3.89
CA ARG A 44 -11.55 18.42 3.50
C ARG A 44 -11.34 19.22 2.23
N GLU A 45 -10.12 19.75 2.04
CA GLU A 45 -9.77 20.60 0.90
C GLU A 45 -8.61 20.00 0.11
N PRO A 46 -8.56 20.19 -1.21
CA PRO A 46 -7.46 19.70 -2.02
C PRO A 46 -6.15 20.44 -1.69
N PHE A 47 -5.05 19.70 -1.69
CA PHE A 47 -3.70 20.26 -1.53
C PHE A 47 -3.06 20.44 -2.90
N ILE A 48 -2.83 21.70 -3.30
CA ILE A 48 -2.19 22.08 -4.57
C ILE A 48 -1.05 23.03 -4.23
N ASN A 49 0.18 22.50 -4.18
CA ASN A 49 1.38 23.25 -3.87
C ASN A 49 2.62 22.58 -4.48
N GLU A 50 3.79 23.21 -4.35
CA GLU A 50 5.05 22.71 -4.91
C GLU A 50 5.43 21.31 -4.40
N LEU A 51 5.09 20.96 -3.15
CA LEU A 51 5.35 19.62 -2.61
C LEU A 51 4.50 18.55 -3.28
N THR A 52 3.19 18.83 -3.47
CA THR A 52 2.29 17.88 -4.13
C THR A 52 2.64 17.69 -5.61
N GLU A 53 3.07 18.74 -6.29
CA GLU A 53 3.60 18.66 -7.65
C GLU A 53 4.90 17.86 -7.70
N ARG A 54 5.88 18.24 -6.87
CA ARG A 54 7.21 17.59 -6.83
C ARG A 54 7.14 16.09 -6.60
N TYR A 55 6.26 15.63 -5.72
CA TYR A 55 6.10 14.22 -5.36
C TYR A 55 4.98 13.53 -6.13
N ASN A 56 4.38 14.22 -7.10
CA ASN A 56 3.30 13.70 -7.95
C ASN A 56 2.15 13.14 -7.11
N PHE A 57 1.63 13.95 -6.16
CA PHE A 57 0.43 13.63 -5.42
C PHE A 57 -0.80 14.08 -6.19
N THR A 58 -1.84 13.25 -6.14
CA THR A 58 -3.11 13.47 -6.83
C THR A 58 -4.20 13.79 -5.80
N ASN A 59 -5.05 14.76 -6.13
CA ASN A 59 -6.30 15.04 -5.41
C ASN A 59 -7.46 14.38 -6.15
N GLU A 60 -8.15 13.47 -5.50
CA GLU A 60 -9.33 12.78 -6.06
C GLU A 60 -10.53 12.93 -5.14
N GLY A 61 -11.73 12.96 -5.72
CA GLY A 61 -12.96 13.00 -4.93
C GLY A 61 -13.11 11.78 -4.02
N GLY A 62 -13.39 12.04 -2.76
CA GLY A 62 -13.78 11.05 -1.77
C GLY A 62 -15.29 10.98 -1.59
N VAL A 63 -15.74 10.47 -0.45
CA VAL A 63 -17.15 10.45 -0.04
C VAL A 63 -17.45 11.62 0.90
N GLU A 64 -18.72 12.04 0.99
CA GLU A 64 -19.14 13.15 1.86
C GLU A 64 -18.38 14.48 1.64
N GLY A 65 -17.99 14.76 0.39
CA GLY A 65 -17.27 16.00 0.06
C GLY A 65 -15.82 16.03 0.54
N THR A 66 -15.23 14.87 0.87
CA THR A 66 -13.80 14.79 1.15
C THR A 66 -12.98 14.74 -0.14
N THR A 67 -11.72 15.09 0.00
CA THR A 67 -10.67 14.88 -1.02
C THR A 67 -9.73 13.79 -0.53
N ARG A 68 -9.41 12.85 -1.39
CA ARG A 68 -8.33 11.89 -1.17
C ARG A 68 -7.04 12.44 -1.77
N LEU A 69 -6.13 12.90 -0.93
CA LEU A 69 -4.78 13.21 -1.34
C LEU A 69 -4.00 11.91 -1.36
N LEU A 70 -3.54 11.49 -2.53
CA LEU A 70 -2.94 10.17 -2.69
C LEU A 70 -1.73 10.18 -3.62
N LYS A 71 -0.95 9.10 -3.55
CA LYS A 71 0.13 8.78 -4.48
C LYS A 71 0.02 7.33 -4.93
N ASN A 72 0.15 7.15 -6.25
CA ASN A 72 0.38 5.83 -6.84
C ASN A 72 1.83 5.41 -6.61
N ILE A 73 2.02 4.17 -6.20
CA ILE A 73 3.31 3.52 -5.97
C ILE A 73 3.27 2.19 -6.71
N THR A 74 4.36 1.82 -7.34
CA THR A 74 4.50 0.47 -7.87
C THR A 74 4.43 -0.53 -6.70
N GLY A 75 3.41 -1.40 -6.72
CA GLY A 75 3.15 -2.36 -5.66
C GLY A 75 3.78 -3.73 -5.91
N MET A 76 2.96 -4.78 -5.81
CA MET A 76 3.39 -6.17 -6.03
C MET A 76 3.71 -6.50 -7.49
N TRP A 77 3.50 -5.59 -8.43
CA TRP A 77 3.83 -5.75 -9.84
C TRP A 77 5.23 -6.29 -10.06
N ILE A 78 6.23 -5.75 -9.35
CA ILE A 78 7.63 -6.18 -9.49
C ILE A 78 7.77 -7.65 -9.14
N LEU A 79 7.17 -8.09 -8.03
CA LEU A 79 7.19 -9.50 -7.65
C LEU A 79 6.43 -10.37 -8.66
N GLU A 80 5.25 -9.93 -9.11
CA GLU A 80 4.44 -10.65 -10.09
C GLU A 80 5.21 -10.88 -11.40
N GLN A 81 5.98 -9.88 -11.87
CA GLN A 81 6.82 -10.03 -13.04
C GLN A 81 8.00 -11.00 -12.80
N CYS A 82 8.60 -10.97 -11.60
CA CYS A 82 9.62 -11.96 -11.22
C CYS A 82 9.02 -13.39 -11.21
N LEU A 83 7.87 -13.56 -10.57
CA LEU A 83 7.18 -14.86 -10.51
C LEU A 83 6.81 -15.39 -11.91
N ARG A 84 6.33 -14.52 -12.80
CA ARG A 84 6.06 -14.89 -14.19
C ARG A 84 7.32 -15.40 -14.88
N LYS A 85 8.42 -14.65 -14.78
CA LYS A 85 9.69 -15.04 -15.38
C LYS A 85 10.21 -16.36 -14.82
N TRP A 86 10.15 -16.55 -13.51
CA TRP A 86 10.58 -17.80 -12.87
C TRP A 86 9.72 -18.99 -13.26
N LYS A 87 8.41 -18.78 -13.40
CA LYS A 87 7.50 -19.83 -13.88
C LYS A 87 7.83 -20.28 -15.30
N ASP A 88 8.17 -19.35 -16.20
CA ASP A 88 8.62 -19.65 -17.56
C ASP A 88 9.94 -20.44 -17.56
N GLU A 89 10.73 -20.32 -16.49
CA GLU A 89 11.98 -21.07 -16.26
C GLU A 89 11.77 -22.36 -15.45
N GLY A 90 10.51 -22.76 -15.20
CA GLY A 90 10.17 -24.01 -14.49
C GLY A 90 10.19 -23.89 -12.96
N ARG A 91 10.24 -22.66 -12.40
CA ARG A 91 10.19 -22.37 -10.95
C ARG A 91 8.85 -21.72 -10.60
N ASP A 92 7.92 -22.51 -10.10
CA ASP A 92 6.57 -22.04 -9.73
C ASP A 92 6.43 -22.06 -8.20
N TYR A 93 6.28 -20.88 -7.59
CA TYR A 93 6.24 -20.70 -6.14
C TYR A 93 4.82 -20.39 -5.68
N THR A 94 4.38 -21.11 -4.66
CA THR A 94 3.14 -20.76 -3.93
C THR A 94 3.36 -19.56 -3.01
N TYR A 95 2.28 -18.87 -2.65
CA TYR A 95 2.37 -17.72 -1.77
C TYR A 95 3.01 -18.01 -0.39
N PRO A 96 2.69 -19.13 0.31
CA PRO A 96 3.40 -19.51 1.52
C PRO A 96 4.90 -19.73 1.34
N GLU A 97 5.32 -20.30 0.20
CA GLU A 97 6.74 -20.46 -0.11
C GLU A 97 7.43 -19.12 -0.30
N ILE A 98 6.81 -18.17 -1.00
CA ILE A 98 7.32 -16.80 -1.18
C ILE A 98 7.56 -16.14 0.17
N VAL A 99 6.61 -16.21 1.09
CA VAL A 99 6.74 -15.63 2.44
C VAL A 99 7.86 -16.31 3.21
N LYS A 100 7.94 -17.65 3.17
CA LYS A 100 9.02 -18.44 3.81
C LYS A 100 10.39 -18.08 3.24
N MET A 101 10.52 -17.97 1.93
CA MET A 101 11.75 -17.58 1.23
C MET A 101 12.20 -16.18 1.65
N ALA A 102 11.30 -15.20 1.67
CA ALA A 102 11.59 -13.85 2.12
C ALA A 102 12.02 -13.80 3.58
N THR A 103 11.33 -14.55 4.45
CA THR A 103 11.65 -14.60 5.90
C THR A 103 13.03 -15.18 6.15
N GLY A 104 13.45 -16.20 5.39
CA GLY A 104 14.74 -16.86 5.56
C GLY A 104 15.93 -16.13 4.92
N ALA A 105 15.70 -15.11 4.10
CA ALA A 105 16.76 -14.36 3.45
C ALA A 105 17.38 -13.29 4.37
N ALA A 106 18.65 -12.99 4.16
CA ALA A 106 19.37 -11.96 4.92
C ALA A 106 18.75 -10.56 4.69
N PRO A 107 18.42 -9.82 5.77
CA PRO A 107 17.74 -8.54 5.65
C PRO A 107 18.64 -7.42 5.11
N PHE A 108 17.99 -6.45 4.46
CA PHE A 108 18.57 -5.16 4.05
C PHE A 108 19.86 -5.25 3.21
N ARG A 109 20.05 -6.32 2.45
CA ARG A 109 21.23 -6.50 1.58
C ARG A 109 21.15 -5.66 0.33
N THR A 110 19.94 -5.59 -0.27
CA THR A 110 19.67 -4.91 -1.54
C THR A 110 18.38 -4.11 -1.38
N MET A 111 18.34 -2.92 -1.94
CA MET A 111 17.16 -2.06 -1.98
C MET A 111 16.96 -1.52 -3.38
N ILE A 112 15.71 -1.39 -3.80
CA ILE A 112 15.33 -0.78 -5.08
C ILE A 112 14.34 0.35 -4.84
N ASP A 113 14.34 1.39 -5.70
CA ASP A 113 13.19 2.29 -5.76
C ASP A 113 12.11 1.62 -6.61
N PRO A 114 10.95 1.20 -6.03
CA PRO A 114 9.90 0.53 -6.80
C PRO A 114 9.36 1.36 -7.97
N ASP A 115 9.44 2.69 -7.88
CA ASP A 115 8.96 3.60 -8.92
C ASP A 115 10.02 3.95 -9.98
N ASP A 116 11.20 3.29 -9.96
CA ASP A 116 12.20 3.51 -11.01
C ASP A 116 11.65 3.05 -12.38
N ALA A 117 11.88 3.87 -13.40
CA ALA A 117 11.35 3.64 -14.73
C ALA A 117 11.76 2.29 -15.34
N SER A 118 12.86 1.69 -14.88
CA SER A 118 13.30 0.36 -15.34
C SER A 118 12.35 -0.78 -14.94
N PHE A 119 11.44 -0.54 -13.99
CA PHE A 119 10.46 -1.53 -13.53
C PHE A 119 9.06 -1.33 -14.07
N ALA A 120 8.82 -0.27 -14.87
CA ALA A 120 7.50 0.11 -15.34
C ALA A 120 6.92 -0.84 -16.41
N ALA A 121 7.78 -1.46 -17.22
CA ALA A 121 7.37 -2.32 -18.33
C ALA A 121 7.49 -3.81 -17.99
N PRO A 122 6.59 -4.67 -18.55
CA PRO A 122 6.76 -6.11 -18.44
C PRO A 122 8.05 -6.58 -19.13
N GLY A 123 8.68 -7.64 -18.58
CA GLY A 123 9.93 -8.18 -19.14
C GLY A 123 10.67 -9.07 -18.17
N ASP A 124 11.99 -9.20 -18.36
CA ASP A 124 12.85 -9.93 -17.42
C ASP A 124 13.12 -9.06 -16.18
N MET A 125 12.16 -9.05 -15.27
CA MET A 125 12.23 -8.24 -14.05
C MET A 125 13.42 -8.63 -13.14
N PRO A 126 13.76 -9.91 -12.95
CA PRO A 126 14.97 -10.29 -12.26
C PRO A 126 16.25 -9.68 -12.85
N ALA A 127 16.37 -9.63 -14.18
CA ALA A 127 17.49 -8.97 -14.84
C ALA A 127 17.47 -7.44 -14.65
N ALA A 128 16.29 -6.82 -14.74
CA ALA A 128 16.12 -5.39 -14.49
C ALA A 128 16.53 -5.00 -13.06
N ILE A 129 16.18 -5.81 -12.05
CA ILE A 129 16.60 -5.59 -10.65
C ILE A 129 18.13 -5.70 -10.53
N ARG A 130 18.75 -6.71 -11.14
CA ARG A 130 20.23 -6.83 -11.12
C ARG A 130 20.91 -5.63 -11.78
N ALA A 131 20.42 -5.19 -12.93
CA ALA A 131 20.94 -4.01 -13.62
C ALA A 131 20.74 -2.71 -12.80
N TYR A 132 19.62 -2.59 -12.08
CA TYR A 132 19.39 -1.49 -11.14
C TYR A 132 20.43 -1.50 -10.01
N CYS A 133 20.71 -2.67 -9.43
CA CYS A 133 21.73 -2.81 -8.37
C CYS A 133 23.11 -2.40 -8.85
N GLU A 134 23.51 -2.85 -10.05
CA GLU A 134 24.78 -2.45 -10.67
C GLU A 134 24.88 -0.93 -10.85
N ARG A 135 23.83 -0.31 -11.41
CA ARG A 135 23.76 1.14 -11.62
C ARG A 135 23.84 1.94 -10.32
N THR A 136 23.28 1.40 -9.23
CA THR A 136 23.24 2.06 -7.91
C THR A 136 24.38 1.63 -6.97
N GLY A 137 25.31 0.80 -7.45
CA GLY A 137 26.46 0.35 -6.67
C GLY A 137 26.13 -0.58 -5.51
N GLN A 138 24.99 -1.34 -5.62
CA GLN A 138 24.53 -2.25 -4.59
C GLN A 138 24.82 -3.71 -4.96
N PRO A 139 24.96 -4.61 -3.97
CA PRO A 139 25.06 -6.04 -4.27
C PRO A 139 23.75 -6.53 -4.89
N ALA A 140 23.82 -7.21 -6.02
CA ALA A 140 22.66 -7.83 -6.63
C ALA A 140 22.16 -9.03 -5.79
N PRO A 141 20.85 -9.31 -5.76
CA PRO A 141 20.31 -10.49 -5.10
C PRO A 141 20.88 -11.79 -5.71
N GLY A 142 21.47 -12.64 -4.88
CA GLY A 142 22.17 -13.86 -5.34
C GLY A 142 21.23 -15.04 -5.68
N ASN A 143 19.96 -14.97 -5.25
CA ASN A 143 18.93 -15.99 -5.49
C ASN A 143 17.54 -15.38 -5.37
N ASP A 144 16.51 -16.19 -5.67
CA ASP A 144 15.11 -15.77 -5.66
C ASP A 144 14.65 -15.33 -4.26
N SER A 145 15.09 -16.01 -3.20
CA SER A 145 14.75 -15.63 -1.82
C SER A 145 15.25 -14.23 -1.46
N ALA A 146 16.50 -13.93 -1.81
CA ALA A 146 17.08 -12.61 -1.59
C ALA A 146 16.38 -11.53 -2.44
N MET A 147 15.94 -11.87 -3.65
CA MET A 147 15.20 -10.95 -4.53
C MET A 147 13.81 -10.64 -3.99
N ILE A 148 13.06 -11.65 -3.55
CA ILE A 148 11.74 -11.47 -2.91
C ILE A 148 11.86 -10.60 -1.66
N ARG A 149 12.86 -10.88 -0.82
CA ARG A 149 13.14 -10.10 0.38
C ARG A 149 13.43 -8.64 0.05
N ALA A 150 14.31 -8.38 -0.91
CA ALA A 150 14.65 -7.03 -1.36
C ALA A 150 13.43 -6.27 -1.87
N ILE A 151 12.51 -6.92 -2.61
CA ILE A 151 11.26 -6.31 -3.07
C ILE A 151 10.37 -5.91 -1.89
N PHE A 152 10.12 -6.81 -0.92
CA PHE A 152 9.26 -6.51 0.23
C PHE A 152 9.83 -5.41 1.11
N GLU A 153 11.12 -5.45 1.41
CA GLU A 153 11.78 -4.40 2.19
C GLU A 153 11.74 -3.05 1.46
N SER A 154 11.97 -3.05 0.16
CA SER A 154 11.92 -1.83 -0.65
C SER A 154 10.53 -1.22 -0.73
N LEU A 155 9.48 -2.05 -0.82
CA LEU A 155 8.09 -1.59 -0.75
C LEU A 155 7.79 -0.94 0.60
N ALA A 156 8.17 -1.58 1.71
CA ALA A 156 7.96 -1.01 3.05
C ALA A 156 8.73 0.31 3.26
N LEU A 157 9.95 0.41 2.75
CA LEU A 157 10.74 1.66 2.77
C LEU A 157 10.11 2.75 1.88
N LYS A 158 9.58 2.38 0.71
CA LYS A 158 8.86 3.32 -0.16
C LYS A 158 7.57 3.81 0.49
N TYR A 159 6.83 2.93 1.17
CA TYR A 159 5.64 3.32 1.93
C TYR A 159 5.99 4.31 3.04
N ARG A 160 7.08 4.09 3.79
CA ARG A 160 7.60 5.07 4.75
C ARG A 160 7.95 6.40 4.06
N PHE A 161 8.65 6.36 2.95
CA PHE A 161 9.03 7.54 2.18
C PHE A 161 7.80 8.39 1.82
N VAL A 162 6.73 7.77 1.33
CA VAL A 162 5.49 8.46 0.96
C VAL A 162 4.74 8.94 2.20
N LEU A 163 4.66 8.11 3.24
CA LEU A 163 3.98 8.47 4.50
C LEU A 163 4.62 9.70 5.17
N ASP A 164 5.96 9.82 5.16
CA ASP A 164 6.65 10.98 5.71
C ASP A 164 6.29 12.28 4.99
N ARG A 165 5.99 12.22 3.67
CA ARG A 165 5.50 13.38 2.91
C ARG A 165 4.06 13.70 3.30
N PHE A 166 3.20 12.69 3.49
CA PHE A 166 1.85 12.93 4.03
C PHE A 166 1.89 13.54 5.42
N ARG A 167 2.79 13.09 6.30
CA ARG A 167 2.98 13.69 7.64
C ARG A 167 3.32 15.18 7.58
N SER A 168 4.05 15.62 6.54
CA SER A 168 4.38 17.04 6.36
C SER A 168 3.23 17.87 5.75
N LEU A 169 2.23 17.24 5.16
CA LEU A 169 1.10 17.87 4.49
C LEU A 169 -0.21 17.76 5.29
N ALA A 170 -0.38 16.68 6.03
CA ALA A 170 -1.62 16.40 6.76
C ALA A 170 -1.91 17.48 7.82
N PRO A 171 -3.16 17.93 7.95
CA PRO A 171 -3.57 18.86 9.00
C PRO A 171 -3.75 18.18 10.37
N PHE A 172 -3.42 16.90 10.47
CA PHE A 172 -3.53 16.07 11.66
C PHE A 172 -2.32 15.12 11.77
N GLU A 173 -2.08 14.60 12.96
CA GLU A 173 -1.06 13.57 13.17
C GLU A 173 -1.55 12.22 12.61
N ILE A 174 -0.74 11.56 11.79
CA ILE A 174 -1.05 10.23 11.27
C ILE A 174 -0.57 9.19 12.28
N GLU A 175 -1.51 8.62 13.02
CA GLU A 175 -1.21 7.68 14.10
C GLU A 175 -1.26 6.21 13.65
N ARG A 176 -1.93 5.92 12.52
CA ARG A 176 -2.15 4.56 12.03
C ARG A 176 -2.16 4.50 10.51
N LEU A 177 -1.72 3.37 9.97
CA LEU A 177 -1.86 3.06 8.55
C LEU A 177 -2.83 1.88 8.38
N HIS A 178 -3.88 2.07 7.60
CA HIS A 178 -4.80 1.00 7.22
C HIS A 178 -4.41 0.41 5.87
N VAL A 179 -4.06 -0.88 5.84
CA VAL A 179 -3.78 -1.62 4.60
C VAL A 179 -5.04 -2.36 4.17
N ILE A 180 -5.59 -2.01 3.01
CA ILE A 180 -6.80 -2.59 2.43
C ILE A 180 -6.50 -3.24 1.08
N GLY A 181 -7.45 -4.04 0.58
CA GLY A 181 -7.26 -4.77 -0.68
C GLY A 181 -6.49 -6.08 -0.50
N GLY A 182 -6.15 -6.73 -1.60
CA GLY A 182 -5.52 -8.06 -1.60
C GLY A 182 -4.22 -8.16 -0.81
N GLY A 183 -3.42 -7.07 -0.77
CA GLY A 183 -2.17 -6.99 -0.02
C GLY A 183 -2.34 -7.05 1.50
N SER A 184 -3.55 -6.80 2.02
CA SER A 184 -3.83 -6.96 3.46
C SER A 184 -3.62 -8.39 3.96
N LYS A 185 -3.60 -9.37 3.06
CA LYS A 185 -3.33 -10.79 3.38
C LYS A 185 -1.84 -11.12 3.51
N ASN A 186 -0.94 -10.19 3.15
CA ASN A 186 0.50 -10.41 3.25
C ASN A 186 1.03 -9.99 4.63
N ALA A 187 0.93 -10.88 5.62
CA ALA A 187 1.34 -10.59 6.99
C ALA A 187 2.81 -10.12 7.10
N LEU A 188 3.73 -10.69 6.30
CA LEU A 188 5.14 -10.29 6.34
C LEU A 188 5.33 -8.85 5.83
N LEU A 189 4.72 -8.49 4.69
CA LEU A 189 4.82 -7.12 4.17
C LEU A 189 4.10 -6.13 5.08
N ASN A 190 2.98 -6.52 5.70
CA ASN A 190 2.26 -5.67 6.65
C ASN A 190 3.08 -5.41 7.92
N GLN A 191 3.79 -6.43 8.43
CA GLN A 191 4.74 -6.25 9.54
C GLN A 191 5.88 -5.30 9.14
N PHE A 192 6.51 -5.49 7.98
CA PHE A 192 7.55 -4.58 7.48
C PHE A 192 7.00 -3.15 7.29
N THR A 193 5.73 -3.04 6.87
CA THR A 193 5.05 -1.75 6.71
C THR A 193 4.76 -1.07 8.05
N ALA A 194 4.59 -1.82 9.14
CA ALA A 194 4.51 -1.26 10.49
C ALA A 194 5.90 -0.88 11.03
N ASP A 195 6.86 -1.76 10.86
CA ASP A 195 8.22 -1.59 11.39
C ASP A 195 8.95 -0.41 10.74
N SER A 196 8.82 -0.26 9.42
CA SER A 196 9.56 0.74 8.64
C SER A 196 9.25 2.18 9.07
N PRO A 197 7.99 2.66 9.14
CA PRO A 197 7.65 4.00 9.60
C PRO A 197 7.44 4.11 11.11
N GLY A 198 7.46 3.00 11.85
CA GLY A 198 7.29 2.97 13.30
C GLY A 198 5.85 3.30 13.77
N ILE A 199 4.83 2.95 12.98
CA ILE A 199 3.41 3.13 13.37
C ILE A 199 2.60 1.85 13.24
N PRO A 200 1.54 1.68 14.03
CA PRO A 200 0.64 0.54 13.90
C PRO A 200 0.01 0.43 12.52
N VAL A 201 -0.12 -0.79 12.02
CA VAL A 201 -0.82 -1.13 10.78
C VAL A 201 -2.04 -1.98 11.11
N THR A 202 -3.20 -1.61 10.57
CA THR A 202 -4.43 -2.42 10.58
C THR A 202 -4.65 -2.96 9.16
N ALA A 203 -4.59 -4.26 8.97
CA ALA A 203 -4.74 -4.92 7.67
C ALA A 203 -6.14 -5.54 7.49
N GLY A 204 -6.86 -5.08 6.48
CA GLY A 204 -8.23 -5.46 6.14
C GLY A 204 -9.17 -4.26 6.05
N PRO A 205 -10.29 -4.42 5.35
CA PRO A 205 -10.78 -5.58 4.59
C PRO A 205 -9.98 -5.87 3.31
N SER A 206 -9.87 -7.15 2.94
CA SER A 206 -9.25 -7.52 1.66
C SER A 206 -10.11 -7.17 0.44
N GLU A 207 -11.43 -7.18 0.61
CA GLU A 207 -12.42 -6.84 -0.41
C GLU A 207 -13.04 -5.45 -0.15
N ALA A 208 -12.19 -4.48 0.25
CA ALA A 208 -12.62 -3.15 0.67
C ALA A 208 -13.48 -2.43 -0.38
N THR A 209 -13.16 -2.56 -1.67
CA THR A 209 -13.94 -1.95 -2.76
C THR A 209 -15.39 -2.44 -2.77
N ALA A 210 -15.59 -3.76 -2.72
CA ALA A 210 -16.94 -4.36 -2.70
C ALA A 210 -17.69 -3.99 -1.42
N VAL A 211 -17.03 -4.07 -0.27
CA VAL A 211 -17.61 -3.70 1.03
C VAL A 211 -18.05 -2.25 1.03
N GLY A 212 -17.17 -1.33 0.62
CA GLY A 212 -17.50 0.10 0.57
C GLY A 212 -18.63 0.42 -0.40
N ASN A 213 -18.63 -0.20 -1.58
CA ASN A 213 -19.69 -0.03 -2.57
C ASN A 213 -21.05 -0.46 -2.00
N ILE A 214 -21.13 -1.65 -1.38
CA ILE A 214 -22.36 -2.15 -0.74
C ILE A 214 -22.82 -1.22 0.39
N MET A 215 -21.88 -0.78 1.23
CA MET A 215 -22.22 0.07 2.37
C MET A 215 -22.67 1.49 1.95
N LEU A 216 -22.10 2.05 0.88
CA LEU A 216 -22.58 3.32 0.32
C LEU A 216 -23.99 3.19 -0.26
N GLN A 217 -24.31 2.07 -0.89
CA GLN A 217 -25.68 1.79 -1.34
C GLN A 217 -26.65 1.60 -0.16
N ALA A 218 -26.22 0.86 0.88
CA ALA A 218 -27.02 0.70 2.10
C ALA A 218 -27.31 2.04 2.78
N ARG A 219 -26.34 2.94 2.77
CA ARG A 219 -26.50 4.31 3.27
C ARG A 219 -27.50 5.10 2.41
N ALA A 220 -27.40 5.05 1.10
CA ALA A 220 -28.34 5.71 0.20
C ALA A 220 -29.77 5.16 0.36
N ALA A 221 -29.91 3.90 0.73
CA ALA A 221 -31.18 3.26 1.05
C ALA A 221 -31.71 3.57 2.49
N GLY A 222 -30.97 4.37 3.28
CA GLY A 222 -31.33 4.73 4.65
C GLY A 222 -31.10 3.65 5.70
N CYS A 223 -30.38 2.57 5.37
CA CYS A 223 -30.03 1.49 6.31
C CYS A 223 -28.90 1.88 7.26
N VAL A 224 -28.07 2.86 6.88
CA VAL A 224 -26.94 3.39 7.66
C VAL A 224 -26.93 4.91 7.49
N GLY A 225 -26.72 5.66 8.57
CA GLY A 225 -26.84 7.12 8.55
C GLY A 225 -25.58 7.85 8.08
N THR A 226 -24.42 7.51 8.64
CA THR A 226 -23.16 8.26 8.45
C THR A 226 -22.03 7.38 7.98
N LEU A 227 -20.97 8.00 7.43
CA LEU A 227 -19.73 7.30 7.09
C LEU A 227 -19.09 6.66 8.33
N GLN A 228 -19.17 7.33 9.49
CA GLN A 228 -18.61 6.80 10.74
C GLN A 228 -19.38 5.56 11.24
N GLU A 229 -20.71 5.54 11.08
CA GLU A 229 -21.50 4.34 11.36
C GLU A 229 -21.15 3.19 10.43
N MET A 230 -20.96 3.47 9.14
CA MET A 230 -20.48 2.47 8.17
C MET A 230 -19.14 1.86 8.64
N ARG A 231 -18.14 2.70 8.95
CA ARG A 231 -16.83 2.26 9.43
C ARG A 231 -16.92 1.46 10.72
N THR A 232 -17.77 1.87 11.64
CA THR A 232 -18.02 1.15 12.89
C THR A 232 -18.61 -0.23 12.65
N LEU A 233 -19.59 -0.35 11.73
CA LEU A 233 -20.17 -1.63 11.36
C LEU A 233 -19.13 -2.55 10.68
N ILE A 234 -18.35 -2.00 9.76
CA ILE A 234 -17.28 -2.75 9.09
C ILE A 234 -16.26 -3.28 10.11
N ALA A 235 -15.81 -2.43 11.04
CA ALA A 235 -14.88 -2.81 12.10
C ALA A 235 -15.41 -3.94 13.00
N ARG A 236 -16.74 -4.02 13.20
CA ARG A 236 -17.37 -5.07 14.01
C ARG A 236 -17.63 -6.36 13.24
N CYS A 237 -17.85 -6.28 11.94
CA CYS A 237 -18.33 -7.41 11.15
C CYS A 237 -17.20 -8.08 10.33
N ILE A 238 -16.14 -7.35 10.01
CA ILE A 238 -15.06 -7.86 9.16
C ILE A 238 -13.78 -7.93 9.99
N PRO A 239 -13.17 -9.12 10.11
CA PRO A 239 -11.93 -9.27 10.85
C PRO A 239 -10.81 -8.48 10.19
N VAL A 240 -9.99 -7.84 11.01
CA VAL A 240 -8.75 -7.17 10.63
C VAL A 240 -7.61 -7.74 11.44
N GLU A 241 -6.41 -7.65 10.92
CA GLU A 241 -5.19 -8.05 11.61
C GLU A 241 -4.37 -6.81 12.00
N GLU A 242 -3.89 -6.78 13.24
CA GLU A 242 -3.12 -5.67 13.78
C GLU A 242 -1.63 -6.01 13.79
N PHE A 243 -0.80 -5.10 13.29
CA PHE A 243 0.65 -5.20 13.30
C PHE A 243 1.22 -4.02 14.09
N THR A 244 1.88 -4.35 15.19
CA THR A 244 2.56 -3.36 16.02
C THR A 244 4.02 -3.28 15.57
N PRO A 245 4.61 -2.08 15.47
CA PRO A 245 6.03 -1.92 15.15
C PRO A 245 6.91 -2.69 16.15
N GLY A 246 7.89 -3.43 15.61
CA GLY A 246 8.92 -4.10 16.37
C GLY A 246 10.19 -3.24 16.50
N ASP A 247 11.36 -3.84 16.26
CA ASP A 247 12.63 -3.11 16.23
C ASP A 247 12.75 -2.22 15.00
N THR A 248 12.64 -0.91 15.20
CA THR A 248 12.72 0.09 14.13
C THR A 248 14.16 0.49 13.80
N ALA A 249 15.15 0.22 14.65
CA ALA A 249 16.51 0.71 14.48
C ALA A 249 17.17 0.20 13.19
N ALA A 250 16.97 -1.08 12.85
CA ALA A 250 17.45 -1.66 11.61
C ALA A 250 16.77 -1.03 10.37
N TRP A 251 15.47 -0.70 10.48
CA TRP A 251 14.71 -0.01 9.45
C TRP A 251 15.16 1.44 9.27
N ASP A 252 15.52 2.15 10.34
CA ASP A 252 16.04 3.52 10.28
C ASP A 252 17.38 3.57 9.54
N ALA A 253 18.27 2.62 9.85
CA ALA A 253 19.54 2.47 9.13
C ALA A 253 19.32 2.13 7.64
N ALA A 254 18.37 1.23 7.34
CA ALA A 254 17.99 0.87 5.99
C ALA A 254 17.36 2.07 5.25
N TYR A 255 16.48 2.82 5.90
CA TYR A 255 15.83 4.00 5.32
C TYR A 255 16.84 5.10 4.98
N THR A 256 17.84 5.32 5.83
CA THR A 256 18.93 6.27 5.52
C THR A 256 19.64 5.90 4.23
N ARG A 257 19.92 4.62 3.99
CA ARG A 257 20.49 4.12 2.74
C ARG A 257 19.51 4.23 1.58
N PHE A 258 18.22 3.90 1.80
CA PHE A 258 17.19 4.00 0.77
C PHE A 258 17.04 5.43 0.25
N MET A 259 17.18 6.43 1.12
CA MET A 259 17.11 7.85 0.76
C MET A 259 18.21 8.29 -0.24
N THR A 260 19.28 7.51 -0.41
CA THR A 260 20.31 7.82 -1.40
C THR A 260 19.99 7.35 -2.81
N ILE A 261 18.97 6.47 -2.96
CA ILE A 261 18.59 5.86 -4.24
C ILE A 261 17.18 6.21 -4.70
N VAL A 262 16.31 6.64 -3.77
CA VAL A 262 14.92 7.05 -4.09
C VAL A 262 14.91 8.47 -4.68
N LYS A 263 14.03 8.68 -5.67
CA LYS A 263 13.85 9.98 -6.35
C LYS A 263 12.50 10.60 -6.03
#